data_ce1b1fc927969bbb645b06534ab29466
#
_entry.id   ce1b1fc927969bbb645b06534ab29466
#
_cell.length_a   1.000
_cell.length_b   1.000
_cell.length_c   1.000
_cell.angle_alpha   90.00
_cell.angle_beta   90.00
_cell.angle_gamma   90.00
#
_symmetry.space_group_name_H-M   'P 1'
#
loop_
_entity.id
_entity.type
_entity.pdbx_description
1 polymer ?
#
loop_
_entity_poly.entity_id
_entity_poly.type
_entity_poly.pdbx_seq_one_letter_code
_entity_poly.pdbx_strand_id
1 'polypeptide(L)'
;ITGCPKVRCMQIIAELEGEGGGFYSGSMGYLGRDGSMDLNILIRSMLVHGRHFRFRTGAGIVADSEAQQEVRETADKARGMLLAVESHGKESGSHLSPTRAPRCQ
;
A
#
# COMPACT_ATOMS: atom_id res chain seq x y z
N ILE A 1 6.36 7.33 -7.35
CA ILE A 1 5.02 6.77 -7.07
C ILE A 1 3.99 7.88 -6.94
N THR A 2 4.33 9.01 -6.33
CA THR A 2 3.40 10.13 -6.12
C THR A 2 3.24 11.06 -7.35
N GLY A 3 3.90 10.80 -8.45
CA GLY A 3 3.75 11.55 -9.70
C GLY A 3 4.54 12.86 -9.79
N CYS A 4 4.37 13.56 -10.91
CA CYS A 4 4.95 14.87 -11.19
C CYS A 4 3.90 15.80 -11.81
N PRO A 5 3.91 17.13 -11.49
CA PRO A 5 4.76 17.82 -10.53
C PRO A 5 4.53 17.34 -9.09
N LYS A 6 5.62 17.06 -8.38
CA LYS A 6 5.58 16.33 -7.10
C LYS A 6 4.65 16.97 -6.07
N VAL A 7 4.81 18.25 -5.79
CA VAL A 7 4.02 18.95 -4.76
C VAL A 7 2.52 18.91 -5.10
N ARG A 8 2.17 19.19 -6.37
CA ARG A 8 0.75 19.21 -6.78
C ARG A 8 0.12 17.82 -6.71
N CYS A 9 0.84 16.79 -7.15
CA CYS A 9 0.33 15.41 -7.04
C CYS A 9 0.12 14.99 -5.58
N MET A 10 1.03 15.34 -4.68
CA MET A 10 0.88 15.06 -3.25
C MET A 10 -0.32 15.79 -2.64
N GLN A 11 -0.57 17.05 -3.05
CA GLN A 11 -1.78 17.78 -2.63
C GLN A 11 -3.06 17.08 -3.08
N ILE A 12 -3.13 16.68 -4.35
CA ILE A 12 -4.30 15.96 -4.90
C ILE A 12 -4.53 14.65 -4.15
N ILE A 13 -3.47 13.87 -3.89
CA ILE A 13 -3.57 12.63 -3.11
C ILE A 13 -4.13 12.91 -1.72
N ALA A 14 -3.62 13.93 -1.03
CA ALA A 14 -4.09 14.31 0.30
C ALA A 14 -5.56 14.76 0.31
N GLU A 15 -5.98 15.50 -0.71
CA GLU A 15 -7.37 15.95 -0.89
C GLU A 15 -8.34 14.77 -1.13
N LEU A 16 -7.93 13.79 -1.95
CA LEU A 16 -8.78 12.67 -2.35
C LEU A 16 -8.81 11.54 -1.33
N GLU A 17 -7.68 11.22 -0.70
CA GLU A 17 -7.60 10.10 0.25
C GLU A 17 -8.11 10.47 1.65
N GLY A 18 -8.06 11.74 2.04
CA GLY A 18 -8.56 12.24 3.33
C GLY A 18 -7.81 11.71 4.56
N GLU A 19 -6.98 10.70 4.39
CA GLU A 19 -6.16 10.09 5.43
C GLU A 19 -4.69 10.05 5.01
N GLY A 20 -3.79 10.19 5.96
CA GLY A 20 -2.35 10.04 5.70
C GLY A 20 -1.98 8.65 5.23
N GLY A 21 -1.15 8.56 4.20
CA GLY A 21 -0.67 7.29 3.60
C GLY A 21 0.16 6.41 4.55
N GLY A 22 0.55 6.93 5.71
CA GLY A 22 1.45 6.27 6.62
C GLY A 22 2.82 6.06 5.96
N PHE A 23 3.35 4.85 6.03
CA PHE A 23 4.62 4.49 5.38
C PHE A 23 4.45 4.09 3.91
N TYR A 24 3.22 3.86 3.43
CA TYR A 24 2.95 3.44 2.05
C TYR A 24 3.49 4.46 1.05
N SER A 25 4.16 3.99 0.00
CA SER A 25 4.89 4.77 -1.01
C SER A 25 6.06 5.63 -0.48
N GLY A 26 6.39 5.54 0.81
CA GLY A 26 7.59 6.12 1.38
C GLY A 26 8.84 5.30 1.07
N SER A 27 9.93 5.59 1.75
CA SER A 27 11.19 4.87 1.62
C SER A 27 11.70 4.40 2.97
N MET A 28 12.31 3.22 2.97
CA MET A 28 13.01 2.67 4.13
C MET A 28 14.39 2.16 3.71
N GLY A 29 15.38 2.38 4.54
CA GLY A 29 16.71 1.87 4.26
C GLY A 29 17.75 2.41 5.24
N TYR A 30 18.99 2.50 4.81
CA TYR A 30 20.07 2.99 5.64
C TYR A 30 20.93 4.02 4.92
N LEU A 31 21.57 4.85 5.72
CA LEU A 31 22.59 5.82 5.31
C LEU A 31 23.88 5.46 6.05
N GLY A 32 24.90 5.08 5.32
CA GLY A 32 26.23 4.75 5.85
C GLY A 32 27.01 6.02 6.22
N ARG A 33 27.93 5.90 7.16
CA ARG A 33 28.85 7.00 7.54
C ARG A 33 29.81 7.38 6.43
N ASP A 34 30.03 6.49 5.50
CA ASP A 34 30.84 6.67 4.28
C ASP A 34 30.09 7.36 3.13
N GLY A 35 28.80 7.72 3.37
CA GLY A 35 27.91 8.32 2.37
C GLY A 35 27.20 7.28 1.51
N SER A 36 27.39 5.99 1.73
CA SER A 36 26.60 4.95 1.07
C SER A 36 25.13 5.04 1.49
N MET A 37 24.23 4.71 0.57
CA MET A 37 22.79 4.74 0.83
C MET A 37 22.11 3.60 0.07
N ASP A 38 21.23 2.89 0.75
CA ASP A 38 20.36 1.91 0.13
C ASP A 38 18.94 2.09 0.67
N LEU A 39 17.99 2.36 -0.25
CA LEU A 39 16.61 2.67 0.08
C LEU A 39 15.66 1.79 -0.73
N ASN A 40 14.70 1.20 -0.06
CA ASN A 40 13.62 0.47 -0.67
C ASN A 40 12.31 1.29 -0.65
N ILE A 41 11.52 1.20 -1.71
CA ILE A 41 10.19 1.80 -1.76
C ILE A 41 9.22 0.91 -0.98
N LEU A 42 8.43 1.52 -0.09
CA LEU A 42 7.45 0.80 0.74
C LEU A 42 6.14 0.60 -0.01
N ILE A 43 6.18 -0.31 -0.98
CA ILE A 43 5.02 -0.87 -1.68
C ILE A 43 4.98 -2.38 -1.44
N ARG A 44 3.80 -2.99 -1.54
CA ARG A 44 3.61 -4.42 -1.24
C ARG A 44 4.18 -4.83 0.11
N SER A 45 4.11 -3.88 1.04
CA SER A 45 4.59 -4.02 2.40
C SER A 45 3.40 -4.05 3.35
N MET A 46 3.57 -4.77 4.44
CA MET A 46 2.52 -4.96 5.44
C MET A 46 3.06 -4.57 6.82
N LEU A 47 2.30 -3.78 7.55
CA LEU A 47 2.56 -3.50 8.96
C LEU A 47 1.83 -4.51 9.81
N VAL A 48 2.56 -5.21 10.67
CA VAL A 48 2.00 -6.14 11.64
C VAL A 48 2.15 -5.56 13.04
N HIS A 49 1.05 -5.45 13.77
CA HIS A 49 1.03 -5.00 15.15
C HIS A 49 0.09 -5.89 15.98
N GLY A 50 0.65 -6.67 16.88
CA GLY A 50 -0.10 -7.67 17.64
C GLY A 50 -0.76 -8.69 16.72
N ARG A 51 -2.08 -8.75 16.75
CA ARG A 51 -2.89 -9.66 15.91
C ARG A 51 -3.48 -8.97 14.68
N HIS A 52 -3.12 -7.72 14.44
CA HIS A 52 -3.62 -6.94 13.32
C HIS A 52 -2.53 -6.75 12.27
N PHE A 53 -2.91 -6.81 11.03
CA PHE A 53 -2.07 -6.39 9.92
C PHE A 53 -2.77 -5.29 9.12
N ARG A 54 -1.97 -4.37 8.62
CA ARG A 54 -2.43 -3.26 7.79
C ARG A 54 -1.53 -3.13 6.59
N PHE A 55 -2.11 -2.98 5.42
CA PHE A 55 -1.40 -2.70 4.19
C PHE A 55 -2.22 -1.74 3.32
N ARG A 56 -1.56 -1.12 2.36
CA ARG A 56 -2.20 -0.30 1.33
C ARG A 56 -1.76 -0.77 -0.04
N THR A 57 -2.66 -0.63 -1.01
CA THR A 57 -2.42 -0.82 -2.43
C THR A 57 -2.96 0.36 -3.19
N GLY A 58 -2.43 0.61 -4.37
CA GLY A 58 -2.87 1.71 -5.22
C GLY A 58 -2.39 1.52 -6.65
N ALA A 59 -2.85 2.38 -7.52
CA ALA A 59 -2.49 2.45 -8.93
C ALA A 59 -1.86 3.79 -9.26
N GLY A 60 -1.00 3.81 -10.27
CA GLY A 60 -0.44 5.04 -10.83
C GLY A 60 -1.39 5.59 -11.86
N ILE A 61 -2.01 6.74 -11.59
CA ILE A 61 -2.99 7.36 -12.48
C ILE A 61 -2.27 8.27 -13.48
N VAL A 62 -2.53 8.05 -14.75
CA VAL A 62 -2.03 8.84 -15.88
C VAL A 62 -3.19 9.28 -16.77
N ALA A 63 -2.91 10.12 -17.79
CA ALA A 63 -3.93 10.69 -18.65
C ALA A 63 -4.81 9.63 -19.36
N ASP A 64 -4.22 8.49 -19.69
CA ASP A 64 -4.89 7.40 -20.42
C ASP A 64 -5.44 6.32 -19.46
N SER A 65 -5.41 6.53 -18.16
CA SER A 65 -5.92 5.56 -17.19
C SER A 65 -7.44 5.41 -17.27
N GLU A 66 -7.86 4.16 -17.34
CA GLU A 66 -9.27 3.74 -17.28
C GLU A 66 -9.64 3.41 -15.83
N ALA A 67 -10.58 4.14 -15.23
CA ALA A 67 -10.91 4.04 -13.81
C ALA A 67 -11.22 2.60 -13.37
N GLN A 68 -11.99 1.84 -14.16
CA GLN A 68 -12.34 0.46 -13.83
C GLN A 68 -11.13 -0.49 -13.90
N GLN A 69 -10.20 -0.24 -14.82
CA GLN A 69 -8.98 -1.02 -14.96
C GLN A 69 -8.06 -0.78 -13.76
N GLU A 70 -7.89 0.48 -13.36
CA GLU A 70 -7.05 0.85 -12.20
C GLU A 70 -7.59 0.26 -10.90
N VAL A 71 -8.90 0.24 -10.72
CA VAL A 71 -9.54 -0.42 -9.57
C VAL A 71 -9.29 -1.92 -9.57
N ARG A 72 -9.38 -2.60 -10.73
CA ARG A 72 -9.08 -4.03 -10.84
C ARG A 72 -7.62 -4.32 -10.51
N GLU A 73 -6.70 -3.54 -11.08
CA GLU A 73 -5.27 -3.67 -10.80
C GLU A 73 -4.95 -3.51 -9.31
N THR A 74 -5.58 -2.52 -8.67
CA THR A 74 -5.45 -2.30 -7.22
C THR A 74 -5.96 -3.50 -6.42
N ALA A 75 -7.09 -4.08 -6.81
CA ALA A 75 -7.65 -5.28 -6.18
C ALA A 75 -6.74 -6.52 -6.37
N ASP A 76 -6.17 -6.70 -7.55
CA ASP A 76 -5.24 -7.80 -7.83
C ASP A 76 -3.95 -7.69 -7.02
N LYS A 77 -3.42 -6.48 -6.86
CA LYS A 77 -2.28 -6.20 -5.97
C LYS A 77 -2.60 -6.55 -4.50
N ALA A 78 -3.81 -6.22 -4.03
CA ALA A 78 -4.27 -6.55 -2.68
C ALA A 78 -4.41 -8.07 -2.50
N ARG A 79 -4.94 -8.77 -3.50
CA ARG A 79 -5.18 -10.22 -3.47
C ARG A 79 -3.91 -11.01 -3.19
N GLY A 80 -2.79 -10.65 -3.82
CA GLY A 80 -1.50 -11.32 -3.58
C GLY A 80 -1.06 -11.24 -2.11
N MET A 81 -1.28 -10.09 -1.48
CA MET A 81 -0.95 -9.89 -0.07
C MET A 81 -1.89 -10.67 0.86
N LEU A 82 -3.18 -10.70 0.55
CA LEU A 82 -4.17 -11.46 1.32
C LEU A 82 -3.90 -12.97 1.26
N LEU A 83 -3.58 -13.51 0.09
CA LEU A 83 -3.22 -14.91 -0.08
C LEU A 83 -2.00 -15.31 0.75
N ALA A 84 -1.00 -14.43 0.86
CA ALA A 84 0.17 -14.68 1.70
C ALA A 84 -0.18 -14.80 3.18
N VAL A 85 -1.15 -14.02 3.67
CA VAL A 85 -1.63 -14.10 5.06
C VAL A 85 -2.49 -15.34 5.28
N GLU A 86 -3.37 -15.65 4.35
CA GLU A 86 -4.27 -16.82 4.44
C GLU A 86 -3.51 -18.16 4.43
N SER A 87 -2.41 -18.23 3.66
CA SER A 87 -1.60 -19.45 3.60
C SER A 87 -0.96 -19.80 4.95
N HIS A 88 -0.59 -18.80 5.74
CA HIS A 88 -0.05 -18.99 7.09
C HIS A 88 -1.13 -19.31 8.13
N GLY A 89 -2.36 -18.81 7.95
CA GLY A 89 -3.48 -19.06 8.85
C GLY A 89 -3.98 -20.53 8.84
N LYS A 90 -3.74 -21.26 7.76
CA LYS A 90 -4.12 -22.67 7.64
C LYS A 90 -3.23 -23.61 8.45
N GLU A 91 -1.99 -23.21 8.72
CA GLU A 91 -1.07 -24.00 9.55
C GLU A 91 -1.29 -23.82 11.05
N SER A 92 -1.95 -22.73 11.48
CA SER A 92 -2.13 -22.40 12.91
C SER A 92 -3.57 -22.32 13.39
N GLY A 93 -4.53 -22.94 12.72
CA GLY A 93 -5.89 -23.23 13.26
C GLY A 93 -6.67 -22.02 13.84
N SER A 94 -6.39 -20.80 13.48
CA SER A 94 -7.07 -19.60 13.99
C SER A 94 -7.87 -18.90 12.90
N HIS A 95 -9.17 -18.85 13.11
CA HIS A 95 -10.19 -18.20 12.28
C HIS A 95 -9.91 -16.68 12.16
N LEU A 96 -9.41 -16.23 11.02
CA LEU A 96 -9.30 -14.81 10.67
C LEU A 96 -10.58 -14.35 9.99
N SER A 97 -11.41 -13.58 10.69
CA SER A 97 -12.56 -12.91 10.08
C SER A 97 -12.06 -11.68 9.28
N PRO A 98 -12.42 -11.53 8.00
CA PRO A 98 -12.05 -10.37 7.22
C PRO A 98 -12.76 -9.11 7.73
N THR A 99 -12.00 -8.14 8.19
CA THR A 99 -12.53 -6.83 8.53
C THR A 99 -12.91 -6.09 7.23
N ARG A 100 -14.17 -5.73 7.13
CA ARG A 100 -14.79 -5.04 5.99
C ARG A 100 -14.03 -3.76 5.66
N ALA A 101 -13.61 -3.60 4.43
CA ALA A 101 -13.01 -2.35 3.93
C ALA A 101 -14.00 -1.18 4.11
N PRO A 102 -13.52 0.01 4.51
CA PRO A 102 -14.37 1.19 4.56
C PRO A 102 -14.88 1.52 3.16
N ARG A 103 -16.18 1.77 3.04
CA ARG A 103 -16.79 2.24 1.80
C ARG A 103 -16.32 3.67 1.57
N CYS A 104 -15.81 3.94 0.38
CA CYS A 104 -15.73 5.31 -0.12
C CYS A 104 -17.18 5.86 -0.20
N GLN A 105 -17.45 6.92 0.53
CA GLN A 105 -18.58 7.82 0.28
C GLN A 105 -18.11 8.95 -0.60
#